data_bc5161907a42fa267cd7e5e0a9d5db9e
#
_entry.id   bc5161907a42fa267cd7e5e0a9d5db9e
#
_cell.length_a   1.000
_cell.length_b   1.000
_cell.length_c   1.000
_cell.angle_alpha   90.00
_cell.angle_beta   90.00
_cell.angle_gamma   90.00
#
_symmetry.space_group_name_H-M   'P 1'
#
loop_
_entity.id
_entity.type
_entity.pdbx_description
1 polymer ?
#
loop_
_entity_poly.entity_id
_entity_poly.type
_entity_poly.pdbx_seq_one_letter_code
_entity_poly.pdbx_strand_id
1 'polypeptide(L)'
;MTGVQTCALPISVVNVVISPSTLAAFDLRPDDIAKALSGQNAVVDIGIRRAGEVDIYLAEGTTYNSIADIENQLLTASDHKQYRLGDIAHIERSYREPQSVVMRVDGRRAIGIAVASDSQLDIVGVGDNVELLLGKISEELPAGMTIETLYPENDIARQANNDFLANLLESLAIVILLVMLTMGWRSGVVVGLSLLFTIGGTLLVMLLVGEGLNRTSLAGFIIAMGMLVDNAIVVTDNTQMLIGQGVTPYNASIRGATEP
;
A
#
# COMPACT_ATOMS: atom_id res chain seq x y z
N MET A 1 9.36 2.71 3.61
CA MET A 1 9.78 2.16 2.29
C MET A 1 8.56 2.05 1.40
N THR A 2 8.56 2.74 0.27
CA THR A 2 7.56 2.50 -0.76
C THR A 2 7.78 1.13 -1.36
N GLY A 3 6.79 0.26 -1.26
CA GLY A 3 6.82 -1.06 -1.87
C GLY A 3 6.14 -1.00 -3.25
N VAL A 4 6.81 -1.50 -4.29
CA VAL A 4 6.19 -1.72 -5.60
C VAL A 4 5.93 -3.21 -5.76
N GLN A 5 4.68 -3.57 -6.00
CA GLN A 5 4.26 -4.95 -6.24
C GLN A 5 3.68 -5.08 -7.64
N THR A 6 4.01 -6.17 -8.30
CA THR A 6 3.45 -6.50 -9.61
C THR A 6 2.53 -7.71 -9.48
N CYS A 7 1.40 -7.69 -10.17
CA CYS A 7 0.50 -8.82 -10.28
C CYS A 7 0.20 -9.18 -11.73
N ALA A 8 -0.12 -10.45 -11.96
CA ALA A 8 -0.39 -11.02 -13.28
C ALA A 8 0.81 -10.92 -14.26
N LEU A 9 2.04 -10.82 -13.75
CA LEU A 9 3.23 -11.00 -14.57
C LEU A 9 3.29 -12.44 -15.08
N PRO A 10 3.46 -12.64 -16.39
CA PRO A 10 3.68 -13.97 -16.93
C PRO A 10 5.01 -14.53 -16.39
N ILE A 11 4.94 -15.73 -15.80
CA ILE A 11 6.13 -16.39 -15.25
C ILE A 11 6.97 -16.89 -16.43
N SER A 12 8.16 -16.30 -16.61
CA SER A 12 9.12 -16.78 -17.60
C SER A 12 9.69 -18.12 -17.16
N VAL A 13 9.67 -19.09 -18.04
CA VAL A 13 10.20 -20.44 -17.86
C VAL A 13 11.10 -20.82 -19.04
N VAL A 14 11.97 -21.78 -18.81
CA VAL A 14 12.73 -22.41 -19.90
C VAL A 14 12.10 -23.78 -20.14
N ASN A 15 11.55 -23.96 -21.32
CA ASN A 15 11.00 -25.24 -21.75
C ASN A 15 12.11 -26.10 -22.36
N VAL A 16 12.25 -27.32 -21.88
CA VAL A 16 13.12 -28.33 -22.47
C VAL A 16 12.21 -29.37 -23.11
N VAL A 17 12.14 -29.35 -24.43
CA VAL A 17 11.24 -30.20 -25.20
C VAL A 17 12.07 -31.32 -25.83
N ILE A 18 11.73 -32.58 -25.51
CA ILE A 18 12.42 -33.75 -26.02
C ILE A 18 11.37 -34.71 -26.60
N SER A 19 11.66 -35.26 -27.81
CA SER A 19 10.72 -36.24 -28.37
C SER A 19 10.84 -37.60 -27.67
N PRO A 20 9.74 -38.37 -27.55
CA PRO A 20 9.80 -39.72 -27.00
C PRO A 20 10.73 -40.64 -27.77
N SER A 21 10.84 -40.45 -29.09
CA SER A 21 11.76 -41.23 -29.96
C SER A 21 13.23 -40.92 -29.64
N THR A 22 13.57 -39.68 -29.35
CA THR A 22 14.91 -39.27 -28.93
C THR A 22 15.27 -39.88 -27.58
N LEU A 23 14.36 -39.82 -26.60
CA LEU A 23 14.58 -40.41 -25.29
C LEU A 23 14.86 -41.93 -25.41
N ALA A 24 14.08 -42.64 -26.23
CA ALA A 24 14.28 -44.05 -26.47
C ALA A 24 15.60 -44.37 -27.21
N ALA A 25 16.00 -43.53 -28.16
CA ALA A 25 17.23 -43.72 -28.93
C ALA A 25 18.52 -43.56 -28.09
N PHE A 26 18.46 -42.70 -27.05
CA PHE A 26 19.61 -42.43 -26.18
C PHE A 26 19.47 -43.12 -24.81
N ASP A 27 18.47 -44.00 -24.61
CA ASP A 27 18.18 -44.71 -23.35
C ASP A 27 18.14 -43.77 -22.13
N LEU A 28 17.49 -42.63 -22.29
CA LEU A 28 17.34 -41.58 -21.29
C LEU A 28 15.91 -41.58 -20.75
N ARG A 29 15.79 -41.40 -19.44
CA ARG A 29 14.49 -41.20 -18.78
C ARG A 29 14.28 -39.75 -18.44
N PRO A 30 13.04 -39.24 -18.52
CA PRO A 30 12.74 -37.85 -18.13
C PRO A 30 13.21 -37.49 -16.73
N ASP A 31 13.16 -38.44 -15.79
CA ASP A 31 13.60 -38.25 -14.40
C ASP A 31 15.12 -38.02 -14.29
N ASP A 32 15.93 -38.64 -15.14
CA ASP A 32 17.38 -38.49 -15.14
C ASP A 32 17.76 -37.08 -15.63
N ILE A 33 17.03 -36.54 -16.60
CA ILE A 33 17.18 -35.18 -17.08
C ILE A 33 16.74 -34.18 -15.99
N ALA A 34 15.61 -34.40 -15.36
CA ALA A 34 15.12 -33.54 -14.27
C ALA A 34 16.10 -33.51 -13.10
N LYS A 35 16.69 -34.67 -12.73
CA LYS A 35 17.71 -34.74 -11.67
C LYS A 35 19.00 -34.02 -12.06
N ALA A 36 19.47 -34.15 -13.30
CA ALA A 36 20.67 -33.46 -13.75
C ALA A 36 20.49 -31.94 -13.73
N LEU A 37 19.34 -31.43 -14.20
CA LEU A 37 19.01 -30.02 -14.17
C LEU A 37 18.84 -29.46 -12.74
N SER A 38 18.13 -30.20 -11.88
CA SER A 38 17.92 -29.78 -10.50
C SER A 38 19.19 -29.85 -9.65
N GLY A 39 20.04 -30.85 -9.90
CA GLY A 39 21.30 -31.02 -9.17
C GLY A 39 22.30 -29.89 -9.42
N GLN A 40 22.30 -29.33 -10.60
CA GLN A 40 23.22 -28.24 -10.98
C GLN A 40 22.67 -26.84 -10.66
N ASN A 41 21.36 -26.73 -10.48
CA ASN A 41 20.70 -25.47 -10.09
C ASN A 41 20.36 -25.45 -8.59
N ALA A 42 20.98 -26.27 -7.79
CA ALA A 42 20.80 -26.28 -6.36
C ALA A 42 21.61 -25.13 -5.73
N VAL A 43 20.94 -24.20 -5.08
CA VAL A 43 21.60 -23.19 -4.24
C VAL A 43 21.97 -23.91 -2.93
N VAL A 44 23.23 -24.33 -2.82
CA VAL A 44 23.76 -24.92 -1.59
C VAL A 44 24.47 -23.82 -0.83
N ASP A 45 24.10 -23.63 0.44
CA ASP A 45 24.85 -22.76 1.34
C ASP A 45 26.17 -23.47 1.73
N ILE A 46 27.26 -23.05 1.12
CA ILE A 46 28.59 -23.62 1.33
C ILE A 46 29.21 -23.11 2.65
N GLY A 47 28.59 -22.12 3.28
CA GLY A 47 29.03 -21.54 4.54
C GLY A 47 29.90 -20.29 4.40
N ILE A 48 30.40 -19.84 5.54
CA ILE A 48 31.19 -18.61 5.67
C ILE A 48 32.64 -19.01 6.01
N ARG A 49 33.60 -18.50 5.25
CA ARG A 49 35.01 -18.60 5.59
C ARG A 49 35.51 -17.31 6.21
N ARG A 50 35.96 -17.36 7.44
CA ARG A 50 36.63 -16.24 8.09
C ARG A 50 38.08 -16.10 7.62
N ALA A 51 38.40 -14.93 7.08
CA ALA A 51 39.77 -14.56 6.74
C ALA A 51 40.12 -13.29 7.52
N GLY A 52 40.66 -13.48 8.73
CA GLY A 52 40.92 -12.40 9.68
C GLY A 52 39.62 -11.80 10.26
N GLU A 53 39.39 -10.50 10.09
CA GLU A 53 38.15 -9.82 10.52
C GLU A 53 37.06 -9.76 9.46
N VAL A 54 37.28 -10.36 8.28
CA VAL A 54 36.34 -10.33 7.16
C VAL A 54 35.69 -11.72 7.00
N ASP A 55 34.38 -11.76 7.01
CA ASP A 55 33.58 -12.92 6.69
C ASP A 55 33.34 -12.98 5.18
N ILE A 56 33.88 -14.02 4.51
CA ILE A 56 33.71 -14.26 3.08
C ILE A 56 32.61 -15.29 2.91
N TYR A 57 31.50 -14.86 2.31
CA TYR A 57 30.42 -15.76 1.92
C TYR A 57 30.82 -16.53 0.68
N LEU A 58 30.86 -17.84 0.79
CA LEU A 58 31.15 -18.73 -0.32
C LEU A 58 29.81 -19.03 -1.03
N ALA A 59 29.65 -18.54 -2.24
CA ALA A 59 28.51 -18.89 -3.09
C ALA A 59 28.96 -19.88 -4.15
N GLU A 60 28.18 -20.94 -4.36
CA GLU A 60 28.42 -21.87 -5.45
C GLU A 60 28.04 -21.23 -6.78
N GLY A 61 28.97 -21.22 -7.72
CA GLY A 61 28.81 -20.59 -9.03
C GLY A 61 28.14 -21.48 -10.09
N THR A 62 27.32 -22.46 -9.67
CA THR A 62 26.74 -23.48 -10.56
C THR A 62 25.30 -23.22 -10.99
N THR A 63 24.80 -21.99 -10.84
CA THR A 63 23.48 -21.63 -11.38
C THR A 63 23.53 -21.31 -12.85
N TYR A 64 22.52 -21.78 -13.61
CA TYR A 64 22.39 -21.43 -15.03
C TYR A 64 22.11 -19.95 -15.18
N ASN A 65 22.96 -19.23 -15.91
CA ASN A 65 22.80 -17.80 -16.19
C ASN A 65 22.26 -17.54 -17.60
N SER A 66 22.35 -18.53 -18.48
CA SER A 66 21.93 -18.42 -19.87
C SER A 66 21.29 -19.71 -20.39
N ILE A 67 20.57 -19.63 -21.51
CA ILE A 67 20.05 -20.80 -22.22
C ILE A 67 21.23 -21.69 -22.67
N ALA A 68 22.33 -21.08 -23.11
CA ALA A 68 23.50 -21.80 -23.52
C ALA A 68 24.13 -22.67 -22.42
N ASP A 69 24.03 -22.25 -21.16
CA ASP A 69 24.51 -23.07 -20.04
C ASP A 69 23.67 -24.33 -19.89
N ILE A 70 22.34 -24.21 -20.09
CA ILE A 70 21.42 -25.35 -20.06
C ILE A 70 21.65 -26.26 -21.27
N GLU A 71 21.88 -25.71 -22.46
CA GLU A 71 22.22 -26.48 -23.68
C GLU A 71 23.52 -27.27 -23.53
N ASN A 72 24.51 -26.69 -22.87
CA ASN A 72 25.80 -27.33 -22.62
C ASN A 72 25.80 -28.34 -21.44
N GLN A 73 24.66 -28.48 -20.75
CA GLN A 73 24.52 -29.47 -19.67
C GLN A 73 24.79 -30.88 -20.18
N LEU A 74 25.69 -31.60 -19.51
CA LEU A 74 26.00 -33.00 -19.82
C LEU A 74 25.01 -33.91 -19.09
N LEU A 75 24.40 -34.80 -19.85
CA LEU A 75 23.56 -35.88 -19.38
C LEU A 75 24.31 -37.20 -19.53
N THR A 76 24.26 -38.03 -18.51
CA THR A 76 24.86 -39.38 -18.55
C THR A 76 23.75 -40.40 -18.83
N ALA A 77 23.82 -41.07 -19.96
CA ALA A 77 22.87 -42.12 -20.32
C ALA A 77 23.18 -43.44 -19.54
N SER A 78 22.26 -44.40 -19.63
CA SER A 78 22.38 -45.71 -18.93
C SER A 78 23.63 -46.50 -19.44
N ASP A 79 24.10 -46.24 -20.64
CA ASP A 79 25.32 -46.82 -21.20
C ASP A 79 26.63 -46.09 -20.83
N HIS A 80 26.59 -45.17 -19.82
CA HIS A 80 27.68 -44.34 -19.34
C HIS A 80 28.24 -43.35 -20.38
N LYS A 81 27.57 -43.15 -21.50
CA LYS A 81 27.92 -42.09 -22.45
C LYS A 81 27.33 -40.74 -22.01
N GLN A 82 28.06 -39.70 -22.36
CA GLN A 82 27.63 -38.33 -22.06
C GLN A 82 27.17 -37.63 -23.31
N TYR A 83 26.01 -36.98 -23.24
CA TYR A 83 25.43 -36.22 -24.31
C TYR A 83 25.13 -34.80 -23.81
N ARG A 84 25.25 -33.79 -24.66
CA ARG A 84 24.83 -32.43 -24.37
C ARG A 84 23.31 -32.35 -24.47
N LEU A 85 22.68 -31.67 -23.54
CA LEU A 85 21.22 -31.51 -23.56
C LEU A 85 20.74 -30.80 -24.83
N GLY A 86 21.50 -29.80 -25.35
CA GLY A 86 21.17 -29.09 -26.59
C GLY A 86 21.22 -29.96 -27.85
N ASP A 87 21.94 -31.11 -27.84
CA ASP A 87 22.02 -32.02 -28.99
C ASP A 87 20.77 -32.92 -29.08
N ILE A 88 20.03 -33.09 -27.96
CA ILE A 88 18.90 -34.03 -27.86
C ILE A 88 17.58 -33.35 -27.52
N ALA A 89 17.61 -32.09 -27.11
CA ALA A 89 16.46 -31.32 -26.70
C ALA A 89 16.39 -29.98 -27.42
N HIS A 90 15.17 -29.51 -27.68
CA HIS A 90 14.92 -28.14 -28.04
C HIS A 90 14.68 -27.30 -26.79
N ILE A 91 15.49 -26.25 -26.59
CA ILE A 91 15.46 -25.42 -25.38
C ILE A 91 15.05 -24.02 -25.79
N GLU A 92 13.94 -23.55 -25.24
CA GLU A 92 13.41 -22.23 -25.54
C GLU A 92 12.93 -21.50 -24.26
N ARG A 93 13.08 -20.19 -24.28
CA ARG A 93 12.46 -19.35 -23.24
C ARG A 93 11.00 -19.11 -23.62
N SER A 94 10.12 -19.43 -22.72
CA SER A 94 8.69 -19.29 -22.90
C SER A 94 8.01 -18.77 -21.62
N TYR A 95 6.73 -18.79 -21.60
CA TYR A 95 5.94 -18.49 -20.42
C TYR A 95 5.16 -19.72 -19.96
N ARG A 96 4.95 -19.82 -18.66
CA ARG A 96 4.20 -20.94 -18.07
C ARG A 96 2.77 -20.98 -18.64
N GLU A 97 2.39 -22.14 -19.19
CA GLU A 97 1.04 -22.44 -19.63
C GLU A 97 0.48 -23.64 -18.84
N PRO A 98 -0.78 -23.57 -18.34
CA PRO A 98 -1.66 -22.40 -18.32
C PRO A 98 -1.16 -21.33 -17.31
N GLN A 99 -1.41 -20.06 -17.61
CA GLN A 99 -1.07 -18.96 -16.70
C GLN A 99 -1.91 -19.08 -15.42
N SER A 100 -1.26 -19.05 -14.26
CA SER A 100 -1.93 -19.19 -12.95
C SER A 100 -2.72 -17.94 -12.56
N VAL A 101 -2.26 -16.76 -12.97
CA VAL A 101 -2.91 -15.48 -12.71
C VAL A 101 -2.97 -14.67 -14.00
N VAL A 102 -4.17 -14.24 -14.36
CA VAL A 102 -4.40 -13.38 -15.53
C VAL A 102 -5.22 -12.18 -15.09
N MET A 103 -4.71 -11.00 -15.33
CA MET A 103 -5.45 -9.75 -15.17
C MET A 103 -5.96 -9.27 -16.52
N ARG A 104 -7.20 -8.78 -16.54
CA ARG A 104 -7.80 -8.14 -17.71
C ARG A 104 -8.45 -6.85 -17.31
N VAL A 105 -8.22 -5.82 -18.10
CA VAL A 105 -8.90 -4.52 -18.01
C VAL A 105 -9.62 -4.31 -19.33
N ASP A 106 -10.92 -4.11 -19.30
CA ASP A 106 -11.79 -3.97 -20.48
C ASP A 106 -11.61 -5.10 -21.52
N GLY A 107 -11.45 -6.35 -21.04
CA GLY A 107 -11.25 -7.53 -21.87
C GLY A 107 -9.83 -7.70 -22.43
N ARG A 108 -8.94 -6.71 -22.30
CA ARG A 108 -7.53 -6.76 -22.72
C ARG A 108 -6.66 -7.33 -21.60
N ARG A 109 -5.61 -8.05 -21.98
CA ARG A 109 -4.62 -8.52 -21.00
C ARG A 109 -3.86 -7.33 -20.43
N ALA A 110 -3.70 -7.31 -19.12
CA ALA A 110 -2.99 -6.26 -18.40
C ALA A 110 -2.06 -6.83 -17.34
N ILE A 111 -1.05 -6.05 -16.97
CA ILE A 111 -0.17 -6.29 -15.84
C ILE A 111 -0.52 -5.22 -14.81
N GLY A 112 -0.82 -5.63 -13.58
CA GLY A 112 -1.09 -4.70 -12.50
C GLY A 112 0.22 -4.33 -11.78
N ILE A 113 0.39 -3.03 -11.54
CA ILE A 113 1.46 -2.49 -10.70
C ILE A 113 0.78 -1.77 -9.55
N ALA A 114 1.06 -2.21 -8.33
CA ALA A 114 0.59 -1.55 -7.12
C ALA A 114 1.78 -0.85 -6.44
N VAL A 115 1.60 0.42 -6.11
CA VAL A 115 2.56 1.21 -5.34
C VAL A 115 1.98 1.41 -3.95
N ALA A 116 2.64 0.85 -2.95
CA ALA A 116 2.26 1.02 -1.55
C ALA A 116 3.18 2.05 -0.89
N SER A 117 2.60 3.05 -0.23
CA SER A 117 3.35 3.98 0.62
C SER A 117 3.56 3.41 2.01
N ASP A 118 4.60 3.86 2.70
CA ASP A 118 4.76 3.63 4.13
C ASP A 118 3.65 4.38 4.89
N SER A 119 3.20 3.81 6.00
CA SER A 119 2.13 4.37 6.85
C SER A 119 2.43 5.77 7.40
N GLN A 120 3.69 6.19 7.39
CA GLN A 120 4.13 7.52 7.86
C GLN A 120 4.22 8.58 6.75
N LEU A 121 4.03 8.18 5.49
CA LEU A 121 4.11 9.10 4.36
C LEU A 121 2.73 9.65 3.99
N ASP A 122 2.70 10.89 3.55
CA ASP A 122 1.50 11.49 2.98
C ASP A 122 1.13 10.80 1.66
N ILE A 123 0.01 10.08 1.68
CA ILE A 123 -0.47 9.31 0.52
C ILE A 123 -0.83 10.21 -0.65
N VAL A 124 -1.27 11.44 -0.38
CA VAL A 124 -1.62 12.42 -1.43
C VAL A 124 -0.35 12.84 -2.15
N GLY A 125 0.69 13.24 -1.41
CA GLY A 125 1.97 13.64 -2.00
C GLY A 125 2.68 12.50 -2.72
N VAL A 126 2.62 11.27 -2.20
CA VAL A 126 3.18 10.09 -2.88
C VAL A 126 2.43 9.82 -4.18
N GLY A 127 1.09 9.86 -4.17
CA GLY A 127 0.26 9.63 -5.36
C GLY A 127 0.51 10.66 -6.45
N ASP A 128 0.56 11.95 -6.10
CA ASP A 128 0.87 13.03 -7.05
C ASP A 128 2.23 12.83 -7.73
N ASN A 129 3.25 12.41 -6.98
CA ASN A 129 4.56 12.09 -7.54
C ASN A 129 4.51 10.86 -8.47
N VAL A 130 3.73 9.85 -8.12
CA VAL A 130 3.52 8.67 -8.98
C VAL A 130 2.83 9.07 -10.28
N GLU A 131 1.79 9.92 -10.24
CA GLU A 131 1.11 10.41 -11.44
C GLU A 131 2.05 11.19 -12.35
N LEU A 132 2.88 12.08 -11.79
CA LEU A 132 3.89 12.80 -12.56
C LEU A 132 4.90 11.86 -13.23
N LEU A 133 5.30 10.80 -12.54
CA LEU A 133 6.21 9.79 -13.09
C LEU A 133 5.53 8.97 -14.19
N LEU A 134 4.27 8.55 -13.97
CA LEU A 134 3.49 7.82 -14.97
C LEU A 134 3.27 8.64 -16.24
N GLY A 135 3.05 9.95 -16.10
CA GLY A 135 2.98 10.87 -17.24
C GLY A 135 4.24 10.84 -18.09
N LYS A 136 5.42 10.88 -17.47
CA LYS A 136 6.70 10.79 -18.18
C LYS A 136 6.91 9.42 -18.85
N ILE A 137 6.62 8.34 -18.12
CA ILE A 137 6.76 6.98 -18.64
C ILE A 137 5.81 6.74 -19.83
N SER A 138 4.60 7.32 -19.78
CA SER A 138 3.62 7.15 -20.86
C SER A 138 4.11 7.68 -22.21
N GLU A 139 4.97 8.71 -22.20
CA GLU A 139 5.59 9.26 -23.40
C GLU A 139 6.67 8.35 -24.02
N GLU A 140 7.28 7.49 -23.19
CA GLU A 140 8.36 6.57 -23.59
C GLU A 140 7.84 5.17 -23.93
N LEU A 141 6.54 4.90 -23.78
CA LEU A 141 5.97 3.58 -24.01
C LEU A 141 5.97 3.20 -25.50
N PRO A 142 6.26 1.93 -25.81
CA PRO A 142 6.11 1.41 -27.16
C PRO A 142 4.67 1.54 -27.67
N ALA A 143 4.52 1.72 -28.97
CA ALA A 143 3.20 1.81 -29.61
C ALA A 143 2.34 0.55 -29.28
N GLY A 144 1.13 0.77 -28.80
CA GLY A 144 0.20 -0.28 -28.42
C GLY A 144 0.15 -0.60 -26.92
N MET A 145 1.02 -0.01 -26.11
CA MET A 145 0.94 -0.07 -24.66
C MET A 145 0.28 1.21 -24.11
N THR A 146 -0.58 1.04 -23.11
CA THR A 146 -1.22 2.15 -22.38
C THR A 146 -1.11 1.91 -20.90
N ILE A 147 -0.92 2.99 -20.14
CA ILE A 147 -1.01 2.96 -18.67
C ILE A 147 -2.38 3.51 -18.29
N GLU A 148 -3.06 2.81 -17.40
CA GLU A 148 -4.34 3.20 -16.87
C GLU A 148 -4.31 3.10 -15.34
N THR A 149 -4.71 4.17 -14.65
CA THR A 149 -4.81 4.18 -13.20
C THR A 149 -6.15 3.57 -12.80
N LEU A 150 -6.10 2.41 -12.16
CA LEU A 150 -7.30 1.68 -11.72
C LEU A 150 -7.84 2.19 -10.40
N TYR A 151 -6.96 2.59 -9.49
CA TYR A 151 -7.32 3.02 -8.15
C TYR A 151 -6.44 4.19 -7.68
N PRO A 152 -6.91 5.43 -7.91
CA PRO A 152 -6.18 6.64 -7.49
C PRO A 152 -6.44 6.93 -6.00
N GLU A 153 -5.68 6.31 -5.11
CA GLU A 153 -5.83 6.47 -3.66
C GLU A 153 -5.59 7.91 -3.19
N ASN A 154 -4.70 8.65 -3.86
CA ASN A 154 -4.43 10.08 -3.61
C ASN A 154 -5.68 10.93 -3.81
N ASP A 155 -6.41 10.75 -4.90
CA ASP A 155 -7.63 11.50 -5.18
C ASP A 155 -8.74 11.14 -4.21
N ILE A 156 -8.90 9.84 -3.91
CA ILE A 156 -9.88 9.36 -2.95
C ILE A 156 -9.59 9.92 -1.54
N ALA A 157 -8.33 9.94 -1.13
CA ALA A 157 -7.92 10.51 0.15
C ALA A 157 -8.14 12.04 0.19
N ARG A 158 -7.79 12.74 -0.89
CA ARG A 158 -8.02 14.19 -1.03
C ARG A 158 -9.50 14.53 -0.96
N GLN A 159 -10.33 13.78 -1.68
CA GLN A 159 -11.78 13.98 -1.65
C GLN A 159 -12.34 13.71 -0.25
N ALA A 160 -11.95 12.61 0.39
CA ALA A 160 -12.39 12.28 1.74
C ALA A 160 -12.03 13.36 2.76
N ASN A 161 -10.82 13.95 2.67
CA ASN A 161 -10.39 15.04 3.54
C ASN A 161 -11.22 16.32 3.29
N ASN A 162 -11.49 16.66 2.03
CA ASN A 162 -12.29 17.82 1.69
C ASN A 162 -13.75 17.66 2.14
N ASP A 163 -14.34 16.48 1.90
CA ASP A 163 -15.71 16.17 2.33
C ASP A 163 -15.82 16.20 3.87
N PHE A 164 -14.79 15.71 4.57
CA PHE A 164 -14.72 15.81 6.02
C PHE A 164 -14.73 17.27 6.50
N LEU A 165 -13.86 18.12 5.94
CA LEU A 165 -13.81 19.53 6.32
C LEU A 165 -15.12 20.26 6.02
N ALA A 166 -15.74 19.98 4.89
CA ALA A 166 -17.03 20.53 4.54
C ALA A 166 -18.12 20.12 5.54
N ASN A 167 -18.23 18.82 5.82
CA ASN A 167 -19.18 18.28 6.78
C ASN A 167 -18.93 18.78 8.22
N LEU A 168 -17.65 18.96 8.60
CA LEU A 168 -17.27 19.55 9.88
C LEU A 168 -17.79 20.98 10.02
N LEU A 169 -17.56 21.81 9.01
CA LEU A 169 -18.02 23.20 9.00
C LEU A 169 -19.55 23.30 8.96
N GLU A 170 -20.20 22.46 8.16
CA GLU A 170 -21.67 22.41 8.07
C GLU A 170 -22.29 22.01 9.41
N SER A 171 -21.80 20.93 10.04
CA SER A 171 -22.32 20.49 11.34
C SER A 171 -22.08 21.52 12.43
N LEU A 172 -20.92 22.19 12.44
CA LEU A 172 -20.62 23.28 13.34
C LEU A 172 -21.59 24.45 13.17
N ALA A 173 -21.87 24.83 11.92
CA ALA A 173 -22.81 25.90 11.61
C ALA A 173 -24.25 25.56 12.05
N ILE A 174 -24.70 24.32 11.82
CA ILE A 174 -26.02 23.84 12.27
C ILE A 174 -26.13 23.90 13.79
N VAL A 175 -25.13 23.42 14.51
CA VAL A 175 -25.12 23.44 15.99
C VAL A 175 -25.14 24.86 16.52
N ILE A 176 -24.30 25.75 16.00
CA ILE A 176 -24.28 27.16 16.40
C ILE A 176 -25.66 27.81 16.15
N LEU A 177 -26.26 27.56 14.98
CA LEU A 177 -27.57 28.09 14.63
C LEU A 177 -28.64 27.58 15.61
N LEU A 178 -28.65 26.29 15.92
CA LEU A 178 -29.60 25.68 16.83
C LEU A 178 -29.47 26.26 18.26
N VAL A 179 -28.24 26.40 18.76
CA VAL A 179 -28.00 27.01 20.08
C VAL A 179 -28.39 28.49 20.08
N MET A 180 -28.13 29.23 19.00
CA MET A 180 -28.58 30.61 18.88
C MET A 180 -30.09 30.74 18.94
N LEU A 181 -30.83 29.83 18.30
CA LEU A 181 -32.29 29.84 18.30
C LEU A 181 -32.91 29.48 19.67
N THR A 182 -32.31 28.56 20.40
CA THR A 182 -32.83 28.02 21.66
C THR A 182 -32.37 28.84 22.86
N MET A 183 -31.09 29.22 22.95
CA MET A 183 -30.46 29.88 24.10
C MET A 183 -30.07 31.33 23.84
N GLY A 184 -30.34 31.82 22.63
CA GLY A 184 -30.03 33.20 22.21
C GLY A 184 -28.62 33.33 21.63
N TRP A 185 -28.45 34.45 20.90
CA TRP A 185 -27.26 34.65 20.04
C TRP A 185 -25.93 34.70 20.82
N ARG A 186 -25.97 35.24 22.06
CA ARG A 186 -24.75 35.32 22.90
C ARG A 186 -24.19 33.94 23.26
N SER A 187 -25.06 33.02 23.66
CA SER A 187 -24.71 31.64 23.98
C SER A 187 -24.23 30.88 22.74
N GLY A 188 -24.91 31.05 21.62
CA GLY A 188 -24.49 30.44 20.38
C GLY A 188 -23.05 30.83 19.94
N VAL A 189 -22.69 32.11 20.10
CA VAL A 189 -21.32 32.59 19.81
C VAL A 189 -20.31 31.98 20.78
N VAL A 190 -20.62 31.90 22.09
CA VAL A 190 -19.72 31.32 23.10
C VAL A 190 -19.46 29.83 22.79
N VAL A 191 -20.54 29.08 22.59
CA VAL A 191 -20.44 27.64 22.24
C VAL A 191 -19.66 27.46 20.91
N GLY A 192 -19.99 28.24 19.89
CA GLY A 192 -19.30 28.17 18.60
C GLY A 192 -17.79 28.45 18.68
N LEU A 193 -17.40 29.49 19.43
CA LEU A 193 -15.98 29.78 19.67
C LEU A 193 -15.29 28.68 20.47
N SER A 194 -15.94 28.16 21.51
CA SER A 194 -15.41 27.05 22.30
C SER A 194 -15.13 25.82 21.43
N LEU A 195 -16.09 25.44 20.58
CA LEU A 195 -15.93 24.33 19.65
C LEU A 195 -14.80 24.59 18.64
N LEU A 196 -14.73 25.79 18.06
CA LEU A 196 -13.71 26.15 17.09
C LEU A 196 -12.31 26.08 17.71
N PHE A 197 -12.13 26.58 18.94
CA PHE A 197 -10.85 26.48 19.66
C PHE A 197 -10.50 25.03 20.04
N THR A 198 -11.48 24.22 20.41
CA THR A 198 -11.24 22.81 20.75
C THR A 198 -10.85 22.01 19.52
N ILE A 199 -11.56 22.20 18.40
CA ILE A 199 -11.24 21.56 17.12
C ILE A 199 -9.84 21.99 16.64
N GLY A 200 -9.59 23.30 16.59
CA GLY A 200 -8.30 23.84 16.20
C GLY A 200 -7.15 23.38 17.10
N GLY A 201 -7.38 23.34 18.41
CA GLY A 201 -6.43 22.81 19.39
C GLY A 201 -6.12 21.33 19.16
N THR A 202 -7.15 20.52 18.90
CA THR A 202 -6.94 19.09 18.59
C THR A 202 -6.14 18.87 17.31
N LEU A 203 -6.46 19.61 16.24
CA LEU A 203 -5.70 19.56 14.99
C LEU A 203 -4.25 20.00 15.19
N LEU A 204 -4.01 21.03 16.01
CA LEU A 204 -2.67 21.48 16.36
C LEU A 204 -1.89 20.41 17.12
N VAL A 205 -2.51 19.74 18.10
CA VAL A 205 -1.88 18.66 18.84
C VAL A 205 -1.55 17.48 17.92
N MET A 206 -2.46 17.09 17.02
CA MET A 206 -2.19 16.06 16.01
C MET A 206 -0.99 16.41 15.14
N LEU A 207 -0.91 17.66 14.69
CA LEU A 207 0.23 18.15 13.90
C LEU A 207 1.55 18.07 14.70
N LEU A 208 1.54 18.44 15.98
CA LEU A 208 2.75 18.41 16.83
C LEU A 208 3.21 16.98 17.15
N VAL A 209 2.29 16.04 17.25
CA VAL A 209 2.59 14.60 17.46
C VAL A 209 2.98 13.91 16.17
N GLY A 210 2.75 14.55 15.01
CA GLY A 210 3.06 13.98 13.68
C GLY A 210 2.00 12.99 13.18
N GLU A 211 0.79 13.02 13.77
CA GLU A 211 -0.32 12.19 13.33
C GLU A 211 -1.05 12.83 12.14
N GLY A 212 -1.12 12.09 11.04
CA GLY A 212 -1.83 12.51 9.83
C GLY A 212 -3.34 12.35 9.92
N LEU A 213 -4.05 13.13 9.11
CA LEU A 213 -5.49 12.94 8.90
C LEU A 213 -5.72 11.69 8.05
N ASN A 214 -6.11 10.60 8.70
CA ASN A 214 -6.49 9.36 8.05
C ASN A 214 -7.98 9.04 8.34
N ARG A 215 -8.55 8.05 7.64
CA ARG A 215 -9.97 7.70 7.80
C ARG A 215 -10.35 7.36 9.24
N THR A 216 -9.45 6.74 9.99
CA THR A 216 -9.68 6.36 11.39
C THR A 216 -9.68 7.59 12.30
N SER A 217 -8.71 8.50 12.12
CA SER A 217 -8.66 9.75 12.90
C SER A 217 -9.86 10.65 12.59
N LEU A 218 -10.31 10.72 11.32
CA LEU A 218 -11.51 11.45 10.92
C LEU A 218 -12.77 10.88 11.58
N ALA A 219 -12.96 9.57 11.63
CA ALA A 219 -14.08 8.93 12.31
C ALA A 219 -14.06 9.22 13.80
N GLY A 220 -12.89 9.12 14.45
CA GLY A 220 -12.71 9.49 15.87
C GLY A 220 -13.05 10.95 16.15
N PHE A 221 -12.69 11.84 15.21
CA PHE A 221 -12.98 13.27 15.31
C PHE A 221 -14.47 13.57 15.28
N ILE A 222 -15.24 12.93 14.38
CA ILE A 222 -16.70 13.08 14.29
C ILE A 222 -17.37 12.64 15.60
N ILE A 223 -16.97 11.51 16.17
CA ILE A 223 -17.51 11.01 17.42
C ILE A 223 -17.18 11.96 18.59
N ALA A 224 -15.91 12.39 18.68
CA ALA A 224 -15.48 13.31 19.73
C ALA A 224 -16.19 14.66 19.65
N MET A 225 -16.45 15.16 18.45
CA MET A 225 -17.16 16.43 18.24
C MET A 225 -18.59 16.37 18.81
N GLY A 226 -19.31 15.25 18.60
CA GLY A 226 -20.64 15.09 19.21
C GLY A 226 -20.62 15.22 20.74
N MET A 227 -19.67 14.57 21.40
CA MET A 227 -19.53 14.64 22.87
C MET A 227 -19.07 16.02 23.35
N LEU A 228 -18.24 16.72 22.57
CA LEU A 228 -17.77 18.06 22.93
C LEU A 228 -18.88 19.12 22.86
N VAL A 229 -19.76 19.00 21.85
CA VAL A 229 -20.92 19.87 21.70
C VAL A 229 -21.81 19.79 22.93
N ASP A 230 -22.12 18.59 23.38
CA ASP A 230 -23.02 18.40 24.54
C ASP A 230 -22.44 19.02 25.82
N ASN A 231 -21.17 18.84 26.08
CA ASN A 231 -20.49 19.45 27.23
C ASN A 231 -20.53 20.99 27.16
N ALA A 232 -20.26 21.57 25.99
CA ALA A 232 -20.29 23.02 25.78
C ALA A 232 -21.71 23.60 26.03
N ILE A 233 -22.75 22.89 25.58
CA ILE A 233 -24.14 23.29 25.80
C ILE A 233 -24.49 23.27 27.30
N VAL A 234 -24.18 22.17 28.00
CA VAL A 234 -24.50 22.00 29.43
C VAL A 234 -23.85 23.11 30.27
N VAL A 235 -22.57 23.38 30.08
CA VAL A 235 -21.82 24.43 30.79
C VAL A 235 -22.40 25.81 30.49
N THR A 236 -22.75 26.09 29.23
CA THR A 236 -23.31 27.38 28.85
C THR A 236 -24.71 27.58 29.41
N ASP A 237 -25.55 26.54 29.41
CA ASP A 237 -26.91 26.58 29.99
C ASP A 237 -26.87 26.83 31.47
N ASN A 238 -26.04 26.08 32.21
CA ASN A 238 -25.89 26.26 33.66
C ASN A 238 -25.36 27.67 33.99
N THR A 239 -24.40 28.18 33.20
CA THR A 239 -23.92 29.56 33.38
C THR A 239 -25.03 30.58 33.16
N GLN A 240 -25.87 30.42 32.14
CA GLN A 240 -27.01 31.31 31.89
C GLN A 240 -28.04 31.26 33.01
N MET A 241 -28.36 30.08 33.52
CA MET A 241 -29.26 29.89 34.64
C MET A 241 -28.75 30.64 35.87
N LEU A 242 -27.46 30.53 36.23
CA LEU A 242 -26.84 31.24 37.34
C LEU A 242 -26.87 32.77 37.18
N ILE A 243 -26.64 33.27 35.95
CA ILE A 243 -26.79 34.71 35.65
C ILE A 243 -28.23 35.15 35.85
N GLY A 244 -29.22 34.35 35.40
CA GLY A 244 -30.65 34.63 35.64
C GLY A 244 -31.04 34.68 37.11
N GLN A 245 -30.31 33.99 37.98
CA GLN A 245 -30.46 34.03 39.44
C GLN A 245 -29.73 35.21 40.13
N GLY A 246 -29.11 36.10 39.34
CA GLY A 246 -28.43 37.30 39.84
C GLY A 246 -26.97 37.10 40.20
N VAL A 247 -26.35 35.96 39.87
CA VAL A 247 -24.91 35.74 40.07
C VAL A 247 -24.14 36.55 39.01
N THR A 248 -23.03 37.18 39.43
CA THR A 248 -22.19 37.94 38.52
C THR A 248 -21.67 37.05 37.38
N PRO A 249 -21.55 37.54 36.12
CA PRO A 249 -21.13 36.73 34.98
C PRO A 249 -19.80 35.98 35.20
N TYR A 250 -18.85 36.59 35.87
CA TYR A 250 -17.56 35.99 36.22
C TYR A 250 -17.73 34.76 37.14
N ASN A 251 -18.45 34.91 38.23
CA ASN A 251 -18.69 33.80 39.17
C ASN A 251 -19.61 32.74 38.59
N ALA A 252 -20.59 33.14 37.78
CA ALA A 252 -21.46 32.23 37.05
C ALA A 252 -20.70 31.34 36.08
N SER A 253 -19.71 31.88 35.34
CA SER A 253 -18.89 31.11 34.42
C SER A 253 -18.01 30.08 35.14
N ILE A 254 -17.40 30.46 36.28
CA ILE A 254 -16.59 29.53 37.08
C ILE A 254 -17.47 28.41 37.66
N ARG A 255 -18.61 28.78 38.29
CA ARG A 255 -19.51 27.79 38.89
C ARG A 255 -20.17 26.92 37.83
N GLY A 256 -20.59 27.48 36.69
CA GLY A 256 -21.18 26.74 35.60
C GLY A 256 -20.25 25.70 34.99
N ALA A 257 -18.93 25.91 35.05
CA ALA A 257 -17.93 24.96 34.59
C ALA A 257 -17.49 23.93 35.65
N THR A 258 -17.66 24.23 36.95
CA THR A 258 -17.20 23.36 38.03
C THR A 258 -18.32 22.58 38.72
N GLU A 259 -19.55 23.03 38.59
CA GLU A 259 -20.75 22.43 39.21
C GLU A 259 -21.81 22.17 38.10
N PRO A 260 -21.51 21.32 37.08
CA PRO A 260 -22.46 21.06 36.00
C PRO A 260 -23.62 20.18 36.38
#